data_1b46d3ac5caa1ee61d2805c2b4c32595
#
_entry.id   1b46d3ac5caa1ee61d2805c2b4c32595
#
_cell.length_a   1.000
_cell.length_b   1.000
_cell.length_c   1.000
_cell.angle_alpha   90.00
_cell.angle_beta   90.00
_cell.angle_gamma   90.00
#
_symmetry.space_group_name_H-M   'P 1'
#
loop_
_entity.id
_entity.type
_entity.pdbx_description
1 polymer ?
#
loop_
_entity_poly.entity_id
_entity_poly.type
_entity_poly.pdbx_seq_one_letter_code
_entity_poly.pdbx_strand_id
1 'polypeptide(L)'
;MDEEDRNKWARGALNAAGGLIPFAGGFLSAAANVWSESEQQAAMDALRAWIKMLEDELAEKQATIIDIMQRLDLHNEEIAKRVKSAEYQSLLKKAFRNWAGTESKKKQEYVRNILTNAASSAVSSDDVVTLFLKWLQDYSEFHFAVIGELYGRPGSTRSEIWQNLGRGSVREDSADADLFKLLIRDLSMGGIIRQHRQVDYSGNFIKKQAPSRRSSASQSNVVKSAFDDGEMYELTALGQQFVHYAMTELTTKITYPSAPPES
;
A
#
# COMPACT_ATOMS: atom_id res chain seq x y z
N MET A 1 47.27 17.05 -26.36
CA MET A 1 46.12 16.19 -26.69
C MET A 1 45.31 16.96 -27.70
N ASP A 2 45.37 16.52 -28.95
CA ASP A 2 44.82 17.26 -30.10
C ASP A 2 43.29 17.28 -30.06
N GLU A 3 42.71 18.32 -30.67
CA GLU A 3 41.26 18.52 -30.74
C GLU A 3 40.54 17.34 -31.43
N GLU A 4 41.27 16.63 -32.29
CA GLU A 4 40.81 15.41 -32.94
C GLU A 4 40.73 14.20 -32.04
N ASP A 5 41.61 14.07 -31.04
CA ASP A 5 41.58 13.01 -30.02
C ASP A 5 40.48 13.23 -28.98
N ARG A 6 40.20 14.50 -28.63
CA ARG A 6 39.06 14.88 -27.77
C ARG A 6 37.73 14.55 -28.44
N ASN A 7 37.62 14.83 -29.73
CA ASN A 7 36.41 14.52 -30.52
C ASN A 7 36.21 13.03 -30.74
N LYS A 8 37.26 12.22 -30.83
CA LYS A 8 37.19 10.76 -30.93
C LYS A 8 36.77 10.15 -29.57
N TRP A 9 37.30 10.70 -28.48
CA TRP A 9 36.94 10.23 -27.12
C TRP A 9 35.50 10.60 -26.77
N ALA A 10 35.05 11.81 -27.09
CA ALA A 10 33.68 12.25 -26.92
C ALA A 10 32.67 11.40 -27.74
N ARG A 11 33.04 11.04 -29.01
CA ARG A 11 32.20 10.14 -29.82
C ARG A 11 32.21 8.70 -29.30
N GLY A 12 33.33 8.22 -28.75
CA GLY A 12 33.41 6.90 -28.14
C GLY A 12 32.57 6.80 -26.84
N ALA A 13 32.61 7.84 -25.99
CA ALA A 13 31.79 7.93 -24.76
C ALA A 13 30.31 8.12 -25.10
N LEU A 14 29.96 8.89 -26.13
CA LEU A 14 28.58 9.04 -26.62
C LEU A 14 28.02 7.73 -27.21
N ASN A 15 28.84 6.94 -27.93
CA ASN A 15 28.41 5.63 -28.42
C ASN A 15 28.27 4.59 -27.33
N ALA A 16 29.09 4.62 -26.29
CA ALA A 16 28.97 3.71 -25.12
C ALA A 16 27.79 4.06 -24.24
N ALA A 17 27.47 5.36 -24.08
CA ALA A 17 26.29 5.80 -23.32
C ALA A 17 24.98 5.78 -24.15
N GLY A 18 25.09 6.04 -25.48
CA GLY A 18 23.94 6.06 -26.39
C GLY A 18 23.38 4.69 -26.72
N GLY A 19 24.13 3.60 -26.49
CA GLY A 19 23.66 2.23 -26.66
C GLY A 19 22.69 1.77 -25.54
N LEU A 20 22.70 2.44 -24.38
CA LEU A 20 21.85 2.11 -23.24
C LEU A 20 20.57 2.98 -23.15
N ILE A 21 20.52 4.10 -23.90
CA ILE A 21 19.38 5.03 -23.83
C ILE A 21 18.96 5.45 -25.24
N PRO A 22 17.87 4.92 -25.79
CA PRO A 22 17.44 5.19 -27.18
C PRO A 22 17.18 6.67 -27.50
N PHE A 23 17.03 7.54 -26.51
CA PHE A 23 16.67 8.96 -26.68
C PHE A 23 17.72 9.96 -26.19
N ALA A 24 18.79 9.52 -25.52
CA ALA A 24 19.76 10.42 -24.92
C ALA A 24 20.66 11.10 -25.97
N GLY A 25 20.92 10.45 -27.10
CA GLY A 25 21.77 11.00 -28.18
C GLY A 25 21.22 12.27 -28.82
N GLY A 26 19.89 12.34 -29.01
CA GLY A 26 19.21 13.53 -29.55
C GLY A 26 19.20 14.71 -28.58
N PHE A 27 18.99 14.46 -27.31
CA PHE A 27 18.98 15.48 -26.26
C PHE A 27 20.37 16.08 -26.04
N LEU A 28 21.41 15.25 -25.99
CA LEU A 28 22.79 15.70 -25.81
C LEU A 28 23.34 16.48 -27.00
N SER A 29 22.96 16.12 -28.21
CA SER A 29 23.36 16.87 -29.41
C SER A 29 22.70 18.26 -29.49
N ALA A 30 21.48 18.41 -29.02
CA ALA A 30 20.77 19.69 -28.92
C ALA A 30 21.35 20.57 -27.79
N ALA A 31 21.75 19.98 -26.67
CA ALA A 31 22.31 20.66 -25.51
C ALA A 31 23.79 21.05 -25.71
N ALA A 32 24.54 20.35 -26.55
CA ALA A 32 25.97 20.56 -26.78
C ALA A 32 26.33 21.97 -27.31
N ASN A 33 25.35 22.66 -27.90
CA ASN A 33 25.56 24.03 -28.43
C ASN A 33 25.24 25.12 -27.41
N VAL A 34 24.65 24.77 -26.25
CA VAL A 34 24.13 25.76 -25.25
C VAL A 34 24.86 25.64 -23.93
N TRP A 35 25.37 24.46 -23.56
CA TRP A 35 25.95 24.16 -22.26
C TRP A 35 27.47 24.09 -22.32
N SER A 36 28.12 24.60 -21.26
CA SER A 36 29.54 24.43 -21.01
C SER A 36 29.89 22.95 -20.78
N GLU A 37 31.15 22.56 -20.91
CA GLU A 37 31.60 21.17 -20.68
C GLU A 37 31.25 20.68 -19.27
N SER A 38 31.35 21.56 -18.25
CA SER A 38 30.99 21.24 -16.85
C SER A 38 29.50 21.01 -16.67
N GLU A 39 28.65 21.79 -17.34
CA GLU A 39 27.18 21.62 -17.30
C GLU A 39 26.77 20.35 -18.05
N GLN A 40 27.43 20.02 -19.17
CA GLN A 40 27.20 18.76 -19.90
C GLN A 40 27.54 17.55 -19.01
N GLN A 41 28.68 17.61 -18.30
CA GLN A 41 29.09 16.54 -17.37
C GLN A 41 28.13 16.38 -16.23
N ALA A 42 27.70 17.48 -15.59
CA ALA A 42 26.72 17.45 -14.50
C ALA A 42 25.35 16.89 -14.96
N ALA A 43 24.91 17.26 -16.17
CA ALA A 43 23.68 16.72 -16.76
C ALA A 43 23.79 15.22 -17.05
N MET A 44 24.95 14.75 -17.54
CA MET A 44 25.19 13.33 -17.78
C MET A 44 25.21 12.52 -16.49
N ASP A 45 25.81 13.04 -15.43
CA ASP A 45 25.86 12.36 -14.13
C ASP A 45 24.47 12.30 -13.50
N ALA A 46 23.68 13.38 -13.59
CA ALA A 46 22.27 13.39 -13.16
C ALA A 46 21.44 12.37 -13.96
N LEU A 47 21.61 12.32 -15.29
CA LEU A 47 20.89 11.37 -16.14
C LEU A 47 21.24 9.92 -15.80
N ARG A 48 22.53 9.62 -15.57
CA ARG A 48 22.94 8.28 -15.13
C ARG A 48 22.32 7.90 -13.78
N ALA A 49 22.29 8.85 -12.82
CA ALA A 49 21.67 8.62 -11.51
C ALA A 49 20.17 8.34 -11.64
N TRP A 50 19.45 9.07 -12.51
CA TRP A 50 18.02 8.84 -12.75
C TRP A 50 17.75 7.51 -13.41
N ILE A 51 18.56 7.12 -14.40
CA ILE A 51 18.44 5.83 -15.07
C ILE A 51 18.65 4.70 -14.07
N LYS A 52 19.72 4.80 -13.26
CA LYS A 52 19.97 3.81 -12.22
C LYS A 52 18.82 3.68 -11.25
N MET A 53 18.23 4.80 -10.82
CA MET A 53 17.05 4.79 -9.95
C MET A 53 15.86 4.04 -10.60
N LEU A 54 15.61 4.23 -11.91
CA LEU A 54 14.56 3.53 -12.63
C LEU A 54 14.86 2.03 -12.83
N GLU A 55 16.13 1.69 -13.04
CA GLU A 55 16.58 0.29 -13.12
C GLU A 55 16.40 -0.43 -11.78
N ASP A 56 16.77 0.22 -10.67
CA ASP A 56 16.59 -0.30 -9.33
C ASP A 56 15.10 -0.52 -9.02
N GLU A 57 14.23 0.44 -9.38
CA GLU A 57 12.77 0.31 -9.25
C GLU A 57 12.21 -0.85 -10.08
N LEU A 58 12.71 -1.02 -11.31
CA LEU A 58 12.32 -2.13 -12.17
C LEU A 58 12.74 -3.48 -11.58
N ALA A 59 13.95 -3.56 -11.02
CA ALA A 59 14.45 -4.76 -10.36
C ALA A 59 13.60 -5.16 -9.14
N GLU A 60 13.17 -4.19 -8.33
CA GLU A 60 12.25 -4.44 -7.20
C GLU A 60 10.90 -4.99 -7.66
N LYS A 61 10.33 -4.42 -8.74
CA LYS A 61 9.10 -4.91 -9.34
C LYS A 61 9.24 -6.35 -9.84
N GLN A 62 10.35 -6.66 -10.51
CA GLN A 62 10.65 -8.00 -11.00
C GLN A 62 10.76 -9.01 -9.84
N ALA A 63 11.49 -8.65 -8.77
CA ALA A 63 11.62 -9.48 -7.58
C ALA A 63 10.26 -9.77 -6.94
N THR A 64 9.39 -8.77 -6.85
CA THR A 64 8.03 -8.91 -6.33
C THR A 64 7.18 -9.83 -7.19
N ILE A 65 7.25 -9.71 -8.52
CA ILE A 65 6.52 -10.62 -9.44
C ILE A 65 6.99 -12.05 -9.27
N ILE A 66 8.30 -12.29 -9.16
CA ILE A 66 8.87 -13.62 -8.94
C ILE A 66 8.37 -14.20 -7.62
N ASP A 67 8.38 -13.40 -6.54
CA ASP A 67 7.90 -13.84 -5.23
C ASP A 67 6.39 -14.19 -5.24
N ILE A 68 5.56 -13.39 -5.91
CA ILE A 68 4.15 -13.72 -6.14
C ILE A 68 4.02 -15.06 -6.86
N MET A 69 4.74 -15.25 -7.97
CA MET A 69 4.67 -16.48 -8.75
C MET A 69 5.12 -17.72 -7.98
N GLN A 70 6.15 -17.59 -7.12
CA GLN A 70 6.64 -18.69 -6.27
C GLN A 70 5.61 -19.12 -5.20
N ARG A 71 4.71 -18.25 -4.80
CA ARG A 71 3.66 -18.52 -3.80
C ARG A 71 2.41 -19.14 -4.40
N LEU A 72 2.26 -19.12 -5.73
CA LEU A 72 1.09 -19.65 -6.42
C LEU A 72 1.30 -21.11 -6.82
N ASP A 73 0.27 -21.93 -6.60
CA ASP A 73 0.22 -23.28 -7.15
C ASP A 73 -0.24 -23.25 -8.61
N LEU A 74 0.71 -23.14 -9.52
CA LEU A 74 0.43 -23.08 -10.95
C LEU A 74 0.04 -24.45 -11.58
N HIS A 75 0.10 -25.56 -10.80
CA HIS A 75 -0.48 -26.84 -11.21
C HIS A 75 -2.02 -26.83 -11.12
N ASN A 76 -2.57 -25.94 -10.30
CA ASN A 76 -4.00 -25.70 -10.29
C ASN A 76 -4.41 -24.93 -11.55
N GLU A 77 -5.24 -25.54 -12.39
CA GLU A 77 -5.66 -24.98 -13.67
C GLU A 77 -6.41 -23.65 -13.53
N GLU A 78 -7.21 -23.49 -12.47
CA GLU A 78 -7.95 -22.25 -12.21
C GLU A 78 -7.01 -21.09 -11.88
N ILE A 79 -6.00 -21.32 -11.02
CA ILE A 79 -4.97 -20.33 -10.71
C ILE A 79 -4.16 -19.99 -11.95
N ALA A 80 -3.71 -21.02 -12.70
CA ALA A 80 -2.96 -20.83 -13.94
C ALA A 80 -3.76 -20.04 -15.01
N LYS A 81 -5.06 -20.26 -15.10
CA LYS A 81 -5.97 -19.49 -15.96
C LYS A 81 -6.15 -18.06 -15.44
N ARG A 82 -6.33 -17.91 -14.13
CA ARG A 82 -6.52 -16.60 -13.48
C ARG A 82 -5.35 -15.68 -13.72
N VAL A 83 -4.11 -16.09 -13.49
CA VAL A 83 -2.92 -15.25 -13.68
C VAL A 83 -2.70 -14.81 -15.12
N LYS A 84 -3.24 -15.56 -16.09
CA LYS A 84 -3.20 -15.21 -17.52
C LYS A 84 -4.36 -14.33 -17.95
N SER A 85 -5.38 -14.14 -17.11
CA SER A 85 -6.57 -13.37 -17.46
C SER A 85 -6.25 -11.88 -17.61
N ALA A 86 -7.03 -11.20 -18.48
CA ALA A 86 -6.87 -9.74 -18.70
C ALA A 86 -7.19 -8.94 -17.44
N GLU A 87 -8.13 -9.42 -16.64
CA GLU A 87 -8.56 -8.83 -15.38
C GLU A 87 -7.42 -8.83 -14.36
N TYR A 88 -6.77 -9.98 -14.15
CA TYR A 88 -5.65 -10.08 -13.22
C TYR A 88 -4.44 -9.26 -13.70
N GLN A 89 -4.14 -9.28 -15.00
CA GLN A 89 -3.10 -8.42 -15.58
C GLN A 89 -3.40 -6.93 -15.39
N SER A 90 -4.68 -6.54 -15.41
CA SER A 90 -5.10 -5.17 -15.10
C SER A 90 -4.83 -4.81 -13.64
N LEU A 91 -5.09 -5.74 -12.69
CA LEU A 91 -4.74 -5.54 -11.28
C LEU A 91 -3.24 -5.39 -11.08
N LEU A 92 -2.41 -6.23 -11.71
CA LEU A 92 -0.95 -6.10 -11.70
C LEU A 92 -0.51 -4.72 -12.20
N LYS A 93 -1.04 -4.28 -13.34
CA LYS A 93 -0.71 -2.96 -13.90
C LYS A 93 -1.11 -1.82 -12.96
N LYS A 94 -2.27 -1.89 -12.31
CA LYS A 94 -2.72 -0.90 -11.32
C LYS A 94 -1.78 -0.87 -10.11
N ALA A 95 -1.45 -2.04 -9.56
CA ALA A 95 -0.56 -2.15 -8.41
C ALA A 95 0.83 -1.56 -8.69
N PHE A 96 1.45 -1.92 -9.82
CA PHE A 96 2.80 -1.49 -10.16
C PHE A 96 2.88 -0.07 -10.73
N ARG A 97 1.78 0.51 -11.22
CA ARG A 97 1.76 1.93 -11.64
C ARG A 97 2.05 2.87 -10.46
N ASN A 98 1.56 2.52 -9.29
CA ASN A 98 1.67 3.34 -8.08
C ASN A 98 2.83 2.88 -7.16
N TRP A 99 3.67 1.95 -7.65
CA TRP A 99 4.77 1.37 -6.88
C TRP A 99 5.81 2.40 -6.45
N ALA A 100 6.14 3.36 -7.32
CA ALA A 100 7.12 4.41 -7.02
C ALA A 100 6.74 5.28 -5.80
N GLY A 101 5.44 5.40 -5.48
CA GLY A 101 4.96 6.07 -4.26
C GLY A 101 4.93 5.17 -3.02
N THR A 102 5.40 3.92 -3.13
CA THR A 102 5.35 2.92 -2.05
C THR A 102 6.76 2.71 -1.48
N GLU A 103 7.31 3.73 -0.84
CA GLU A 103 8.65 3.69 -0.22
C GLU A 103 8.73 2.69 0.95
N SER A 104 7.60 2.38 1.59
CA SER A 104 7.53 1.49 2.73
C SER A 104 7.59 0.02 2.30
N LYS A 105 8.61 -0.72 2.77
CA LYS A 105 8.70 -2.18 2.58
C LYS A 105 7.46 -2.93 3.05
N LYS A 106 6.82 -2.44 4.12
CA LYS A 106 5.59 -3.01 4.65
C LYS A 106 4.42 -2.86 3.67
N LYS A 107 4.29 -1.72 3.02
CA LYS A 107 3.28 -1.52 1.98
C LYS A 107 3.55 -2.39 0.75
N GLN A 108 4.81 -2.54 0.35
CA GLN A 108 5.21 -3.44 -0.74
C GLN A 108 4.81 -4.90 -0.43
N GLU A 109 5.02 -5.33 0.81
CA GLU A 109 4.56 -6.64 1.29
C GLU A 109 3.04 -6.79 1.18
N TYR A 110 2.28 -5.78 1.59
CA TYR A 110 0.82 -5.79 1.48
C TYR A 110 0.35 -5.86 0.02
N VAL A 111 0.98 -5.12 -0.90
CA VAL A 111 0.69 -5.25 -2.35
C VAL A 111 0.92 -6.68 -2.82
N ARG A 112 2.05 -7.28 -2.47
CA ARG A 112 2.38 -8.67 -2.80
C ARG A 112 1.31 -9.63 -2.29
N ASN A 113 0.94 -9.51 -1.01
CA ASN A 113 -0.08 -10.37 -0.40
C ASN A 113 -1.44 -10.23 -1.09
N ILE A 114 -1.88 -9.00 -1.38
CA ILE A 114 -3.14 -8.74 -2.11
C ILE A 114 -3.11 -9.41 -3.48
N LEU A 115 -2.03 -9.24 -4.24
CA LEU A 115 -1.93 -9.81 -5.58
C LEU A 115 -1.88 -11.34 -5.55
N THR A 116 -1.17 -11.93 -4.59
CA THR A 116 -1.13 -13.39 -4.42
C THR A 116 -2.51 -13.94 -4.06
N ASN A 117 -3.21 -13.30 -3.12
CA ASN A 117 -4.58 -13.69 -2.73
C ASN A 117 -5.57 -13.52 -3.88
N ALA A 118 -5.47 -12.44 -4.65
CA ALA A 118 -6.34 -12.20 -5.81
C ALA A 118 -6.12 -13.20 -6.96
N ALA A 119 -4.96 -13.86 -7.02
CA ALA A 119 -4.69 -14.94 -7.97
C ALA A 119 -5.21 -16.29 -7.48
N SER A 120 -5.10 -16.56 -6.16
CA SER A 120 -5.36 -17.88 -5.57
C SER A 120 -6.78 -18.08 -5.07
N SER A 121 -7.53 -17.00 -4.82
CA SER A 121 -8.89 -17.08 -4.26
C SER A 121 -9.87 -16.19 -5.01
N ALA A 122 -11.09 -16.71 -5.22
CA ALA A 122 -12.23 -15.97 -5.77
C ALA A 122 -13.12 -15.34 -4.68
N VAL A 123 -12.59 -15.18 -3.45
CA VAL A 123 -13.36 -14.68 -2.29
C VAL A 123 -13.77 -13.22 -2.46
N SER A 124 -12.93 -12.41 -3.12
CA SER A 124 -13.22 -11.00 -3.37
C SER A 124 -13.26 -10.71 -4.87
N SER A 125 -14.20 -9.86 -5.28
CA SER A 125 -14.26 -9.38 -6.67
C SER A 125 -13.06 -8.47 -6.99
N ASP A 126 -12.73 -8.34 -8.27
CA ASP A 126 -11.64 -7.47 -8.73
C ASP A 126 -11.85 -6.00 -8.36
N ASP A 127 -13.10 -5.56 -8.21
CA ASP A 127 -13.43 -4.22 -7.74
C ASP A 127 -13.01 -4.03 -6.27
N VAL A 128 -13.26 -5.03 -5.42
CA VAL A 128 -12.82 -5.02 -4.02
C VAL A 128 -11.31 -5.06 -3.93
N VAL A 129 -10.64 -5.89 -4.73
CA VAL A 129 -9.16 -5.93 -4.80
C VAL A 129 -8.60 -4.58 -5.26
N THR A 130 -9.23 -3.95 -6.25
CA THR A 130 -8.86 -2.59 -6.71
C THR A 130 -9.01 -1.57 -5.59
N LEU A 131 -10.06 -1.66 -4.77
CA LEU A 131 -10.25 -0.80 -3.59
C LEU A 131 -9.15 -1.03 -2.56
N PHE A 132 -8.76 -2.28 -2.31
CA PHE A 132 -7.66 -2.59 -1.39
C PHE A 132 -6.32 -1.98 -1.85
N LEU A 133 -6.01 -2.08 -3.13
CA LEU A 133 -4.82 -1.44 -3.70
C LEU A 133 -4.88 0.09 -3.58
N LYS A 134 -6.06 0.69 -3.72
CA LYS A 134 -6.26 2.12 -3.49
C LYS A 134 -6.01 2.50 -2.03
N TRP A 135 -6.52 1.73 -1.06
CA TRP A 135 -6.26 1.99 0.35
C TRP A 135 -4.77 1.92 0.71
N LEU A 136 -4.01 0.99 0.09
CA LEU A 136 -2.56 0.97 0.28
C LEU A 136 -1.87 2.24 -0.23
N GLN A 137 -2.40 2.85 -1.27
CA GLN A 137 -1.89 4.09 -1.82
C GLN A 137 -2.23 5.29 -0.92
N ASP A 138 -3.50 5.39 -0.50
CA ASP A 138 -4.02 6.57 0.20
C ASP A 138 -3.63 6.60 1.68
N TYR A 139 -3.43 5.44 2.33
CA TYR A 139 -3.21 5.35 3.76
C TYR A 139 -1.74 5.23 4.14
N SER A 140 -1.36 5.89 5.25
CA SER A 140 -0.04 5.81 5.85
C SER A 140 0.12 4.54 6.72
N GLU A 141 1.36 4.24 7.13
CA GLU A 141 1.62 3.13 8.06
C GLU A 141 0.87 3.28 9.39
N PHE A 142 0.60 4.50 9.83
CA PHE A 142 -0.17 4.73 11.05
C PHE A 142 -1.64 4.30 10.89
N HIS A 143 -2.26 4.50 9.72
CA HIS A 143 -3.58 3.93 9.43
C HIS A 143 -3.57 2.40 9.56
N PHE A 144 -2.55 1.73 9.01
CA PHE A 144 -2.45 0.27 9.10
C PHE A 144 -2.18 -0.21 10.52
N ALA A 145 -1.47 0.56 11.34
CA ALA A 145 -1.31 0.27 12.76
C ALA A 145 -2.67 0.30 13.50
N VAL A 146 -3.51 1.31 13.23
CA VAL A 146 -4.87 1.40 13.77
C VAL A 146 -5.75 0.24 13.30
N ILE A 147 -5.68 -0.14 12.03
CA ILE A 147 -6.40 -1.30 11.49
C ILE A 147 -5.97 -2.57 12.20
N GLY A 148 -4.66 -2.79 12.37
CA GLY A 148 -4.12 -3.96 13.07
C GLY A 148 -4.56 -4.03 14.53
N GLU A 149 -4.57 -2.88 15.23
CA GLU A 149 -5.06 -2.80 16.61
C GLU A 149 -6.54 -3.19 16.71
N LEU A 150 -7.39 -2.64 15.86
CA LEU A 150 -8.81 -2.95 15.84
C LEU A 150 -9.12 -4.38 15.37
N TYR A 151 -8.24 -4.98 14.59
CA TYR A 151 -8.35 -6.40 14.25
C TYR A 151 -8.09 -7.30 15.47
N GLY A 152 -7.05 -6.96 16.25
CA GLY A 152 -6.71 -7.70 17.46
C GLY A 152 -7.66 -7.44 18.64
N ARG A 153 -8.22 -6.23 18.71
CA ARG A 153 -9.09 -5.78 19.83
C ARG A 153 -10.32 -5.03 19.32
N PRO A 154 -11.32 -5.75 18.77
CA PRO A 154 -12.58 -5.14 18.34
C PRO A 154 -13.30 -4.46 19.52
N GLY A 155 -13.85 -3.29 19.30
CA GLY A 155 -14.56 -2.54 20.33
C GLY A 155 -13.67 -1.60 21.13
N SER A 156 -12.42 -1.39 20.73
CA SER A 156 -11.55 -0.40 21.40
C SER A 156 -12.04 1.02 21.16
N THR A 157 -11.90 1.84 22.22
CA THR A 157 -12.12 3.29 22.16
C THR A 157 -10.93 4.01 21.52
N ARG A 158 -11.09 5.29 21.19
CA ARG A 158 -9.98 6.09 20.65
C ARG A 158 -8.80 6.18 21.64
N SER A 159 -9.08 6.32 22.92
CA SER A 159 -8.06 6.36 23.96
C SER A 159 -7.29 5.04 24.03
N GLU A 160 -8.00 3.91 24.04
CA GLU A 160 -7.38 2.57 24.06
C GLU A 160 -6.53 2.32 22.80
N ILE A 161 -7.03 2.64 21.60
CA ILE A 161 -6.27 2.51 20.36
C ILE A 161 -4.96 3.30 20.46
N TRP A 162 -5.03 4.56 20.91
CA TRP A 162 -3.85 5.42 21.02
C TRP A 162 -2.80 4.84 22.00
N GLN A 163 -3.25 4.41 23.17
CA GLN A 163 -2.39 3.82 24.21
C GLN A 163 -1.77 2.50 23.75
N ASN A 164 -2.56 1.61 23.14
CA ASN A 164 -2.11 0.31 22.68
C ASN A 164 -1.09 0.40 21.52
N LEU A 165 -1.12 1.50 20.76
CA LEU A 165 -0.09 1.82 19.76
C LEU A 165 1.20 2.39 20.37
N GLY A 166 1.32 2.38 21.71
CA GLY A 166 2.50 2.84 22.43
C GLY A 166 2.69 4.36 22.39
N ARG A 167 1.63 5.12 22.11
CA ARG A 167 1.69 6.58 22.08
C ARG A 167 1.47 7.14 23.49
N GLY A 168 2.34 8.10 23.87
CA GLY A 168 2.24 8.79 25.15
C GLY A 168 1.04 9.73 25.25
N SER A 169 0.83 10.28 26.45
CA SER A 169 -0.18 11.32 26.66
C SER A 169 0.18 12.58 25.84
N VAL A 170 -0.78 13.09 25.08
CA VAL A 170 -0.65 14.31 24.28
C VAL A 170 -1.78 15.26 24.58
N ARG A 171 -1.55 16.54 24.31
CA ARG A 171 -2.58 17.57 24.48
C ARG A 171 -3.59 17.52 23.35
N GLU A 172 -4.85 17.85 23.64
CA GLU A 172 -5.94 17.91 22.66
C GLU A 172 -5.73 18.92 21.53
N ASP A 173 -4.95 19.98 21.80
CA ASP A 173 -4.59 21.04 20.86
C ASP A 173 -3.26 20.78 20.13
N SER A 174 -2.77 19.53 20.13
CA SER A 174 -1.54 19.13 19.47
C SER A 174 -1.79 18.64 18.04
N ALA A 175 -0.76 18.74 17.20
CA ALA A 175 -0.78 18.18 15.84
C ALA A 175 -1.01 16.65 15.84
N ASP A 176 -0.51 15.93 16.86
CA ASP A 176 -0.73 14.49 16.99
C ASP A 176 -2.19 14.15 17.27
N ALA A 177 -2.87 14.95 18.11
CA ALA A 177 -4.30 14.78 18.37
C ALA A 177 -5.13 15.04 17.11
N ASP A 178 -4.80 16.09 16.35
CA ASP A 178 -5.48 16.40 15.10
C ASP A 178 -5.23 15.32 14.04
N LEU A 179 -3.98 14.85 13.92
CA LEU A 179 -3.63 13.72 13.04
C LEU A 179 -4.44 12.47 13.40
N PHE A 180 -4.54 12.11 14.67
CA PHE A 180 -5.27 10.93 15.09
C PHE A 180 -6.77 11.05 14.81
N LYS A 181 -7.38 12.23 15.03
CA LYS A 181 -8.77 12.52 14.63
C LYS A 181 -8.96 12.32 13.13
N LEU A 182 -8.01 12.82 12.33
CA LEU A 182 -8.02 12.66 10.88
C LEU A 182 -7.99 11.18 10.48
N LEU A 183 -7.07 10.38 11.05
CA LEU A 183 -6.93 8.95 10.78
C LEU A 183 -8.23 8.18 11.05
N ILE A 184 -8.83 8.37 12.21
CA ILE A 184 -10.10 7.70 12.57
C ILE A 184 -11.23 8.12 11.61
N ARG A 185 -11.27 9.39 11.23
CA ARG A 185 -12.25 9.88 10.24
C ARG A 185 -12.02 9.24 8.87
N ASP A 186 -10.80 9.24 8.39
CA ASP A 186 -10.46 8.73 7.05
C ASP A 186 -10.75 7.23 6.95
N LEU A 187 -10.39 6.44 7.96
CA LEU A 187 -10.73 5.02 8.03
C LEU A 187 -12.24 4.77 8.09
N SER A 188 -12.97 5.64 8.81
CA SER A 188 -14.45 5.55 8.90
C SER A 188 -15.10 5.92 7.57
N MET A 189 -14.66 7.00 6.92
CA MET A 189 -15.15 7.44 5.60
C MET A 189 -14.77 6.45 4.50
N GLY A 190 -13.59 5.83 4.61
CA GLY A 190 -13.12 4.77 3.72
C GLY A 190 -13.86 3.44 3.89
N GLY A 191 -14.72 3.33 4.91
CA GLY A 191 -15.51 2.13 5.16
C GLY A 191 -14.73 0.95 5.74
N ILE A 192 -13.52 1.18 6.26
CA ILE A 192 -12.69 0.14 6.88
C ILE A 192 -13.10 -0.09 8.32
N ILE A 193 -13.34 0.99 9.05
CA ILE A 193 -13.81 0.92 10.44
C ILE A 193 -15.21 1.51 10.58
N ARG A 194 -15.90 1.12 11.63
CA ARG A 194 -17.19 1.69 12.01
C ARG A 194 -17.28 1.79 13.54
N GLN A 195 -18.21 2.58 14.03
CA GLN A 195 -18.56 2.53 15.43
C GLN A 195 -19.20 1.17 15.77
N HIS A 196 -18.72 0.56 16.84
CA HIS A 196 -19.30 -0.68 17.35
C HIS A 196 -20.75 -0.43 17.79
N ARG A 197 -21.65 -1.25 17.31
CA ARG A 197 -23.08 -1.20 17.64
C ARG A 197 -23.55 -2.59 18.01
N GLN A 198 -24.34 -2.67 19.06
CA GLN A 198 -25.00 -3.91 19.39
C GLN A 198 -25.99 -4.28 18.27
N VAL A 199 -26.05 -5.56 17.96
CA VAL A 199 -27.00 -6.13 16.99
C VAL A 199 -28.00 -7.02 17.72
N ASP A 200 -29.21 -7.09 17.19
CA ASP A 200 -30.23 -8.06 17.63
C ASP A 200 -29.94 -9.46 17.05
N TYR A 201 -30.77 -10.44 17.41
CA TYR A 201 -30.62 -11.82 16.92
C TYR A 201 -30.76 -11.97 15.40
N SER A 202 -31.33 -10.96 14.73
CA SER A 202 -31.51 -10.92 13.28
C SER A 202 -30.36 -10.16 12.56
N GLY A 203 -29.34 -9.68 13.32
CA GLY A 203 -28.22 -8.93 12.78
C GLY A 203 -28.52 -7.44 12.55
N ASN A 204 -29.66 -6.91 13.01
CA ASN A 204 -29.98 -5.50 12.86
C ASN A 204 -29.35 -4.67 14.00
N PHE A 205 -28.88 -3.48 13.68
CA PHE A 205 -28.33 -2.58 14.70
C PHE A 205 -29.42 -2.10 15.68
N ILE A 206 -29.20 -2.29 16.97
CA ILE A 206 -30.05 -1.77 18.03
C ILE A 206 -29.84 -0.25 18.10
N LYS A 207 -30.95 0.51 18.06
CA LYS A 207 -30.87 1.97 18.26
C LYS A 207 -30.42 2.26 19.69
N LYS A 208 -29.34 3.04 19.85
CA LYS A 208 -29.01 3.62 21.16
C LYS A 208 -30.24 4.41 21.63
N GLN A 209 -30.80 4.05 22.82
CA GLN A 209 -31.81 4.88 23.43
C GLN A 209 -31.22 6.26 23.66
N ALA A 210 -31.90 7.28 23.16
CA ALA A 210 -31.54 8.65 23.47
C ALA A 210 -31.56 8.81 25.00
N PRO A 211 -30.53 9.42 25.62
CA PRO A 211 -30.56 9.68 27.05
C PRO A 211 -31.86 10.42 27.39
N SER A 212 -32.61 9.91 28.38
CA SER A 212 -33.87 10.53 28.76
C SER A 212 -33.61 11.98 29.14
N ARG A 213 -34.45 12.89 28.65
CA ARG A 213 -34.33 14.36 28.84
C ARG A 213 -34.29 14.84 30.30
N ARG A 214 -34.07 13.97 31.27
CA ARG A 214 -34.10 14.28 32.74
C ARG A 214 -32.73 14.48 33.38
N SER A 215 -31.62 14.39 32.67
CA SER A 215 -30.35 14.89 33.17
C SER A 215 -30.02 16.22 32.50
N SER A 216 -30.68 17.27 32.95
CA SER A 216 -30.24 18.65 32.78
C SER A 216 -28.99 18.87 33.65
N ALA A 217 -27.87 18.34 33.25
CA ALA A 217 -26.61 18.67 33.85
C ALA A 217 -25.62 18.85 32.70
N SER A 218 -25.19 20.09 32.51
CA SER A 218 -24.06 20.54 31.73
C SER A 218 -24.07 20.02 30.28
N GLN A 219 -24.69 20.73 29.36
CA GLN A 219 -24.09 20.82 28.03
C GLN A 219 -22.67 21.32 28.25
N SER A 220 -21.73 20.38 28.38
CA SER A 220 -20.33 20.77 28.39
C SER A 220 -20.06 21.36 27.00
N ASN A 221 -19.69 22.62 26.96
CA ASN A 221 -19.15 23.30 25.77
C ASN A 221 -17.83 22.68 25.30
N VAL A 222 -17.50 21.46 25.73
CA VAL A 222 -16.29 20.75 25.41
C VAL A 222 -16.50 20.03 24.07
N VAL A 223 -15.71 20.40 23.10
CA VAL A 223 -15.60 19.71 21.81
C VAL A 223 -15.19 18.27 22.10
N LYS A 224 -15.73 17.29 21.35
CA LYS A 224 -15.35 15.86 21.47
C LYS A 224 -13.82 15.71 21.44
N SER A 225 -13.28 15.05 22.46
CA SER A 225 -11.87 14.73 22.58
C SER A 225 -11.37 13.89 21.42
N ALA A 226 -10.09 14.05 21.03
CA ALA A 226 -9.40 13.13 20.13
C ALA A 226 -9.36 11.71 20.73
N PHE A 227 -9.32 11.62 22.04
CA PHE A 227 -9.11 10.43 22.84
C PHE A 227 -10.39 10.08 23.65
N ASP A 228 -11.57 10.30 23.04
CA ASP A 228 -12.86 10.02 23.66
C ASP A 228 -13.03 8.51 23.92
N ASP A 229 -13.45 8.17 25.15
CA ASP A 229 -13.77 6.81 25.58
C ASP A 229 -15.24 6.44 25.37
N GLY A 230 -16.05 7.37 24.88
CA GLY A 230 -17.49 7.19 24.70
C GLY A 230 -17.89 6.38 23.47
N GLU A 231 -17.01 6.24 22.48
CA GLU A 231 -17.29 5.57 21.22
C GLU A 231 -16.29 4.43 21.00
N MET A 232 -16.81 3.23 20.84
CA MET A 232 -16.03 2.04 20.49
C MET A 232 -16.00 1.86 18.99
N TYR A 233 -14.90 1.34 18.46
CA TYR A 233 -14.69 1.10 17.03
C TYR A 233 -14.40 -0.36 16.74
N GLU A 234 -14.75 -0.80 15.54
CA GLU A 234 -14.48 -2.14 15.04
C GLU A 234 -14.23 -2.10 13.53
N LEU A 235 -13.59 -3.12 13.00
CA LEU A 235 -13.48 -3.29 11.56
C LEU A 235 -14.85 -3.65 10.96
N THR A 236 -15.14 -3.08 9.80
CA THR A 236 -16.24 -3.58 8.97
C THR A 236 -15.90 -4.96 8.40
N ALA A 237 -16.87 -5.68 7.85
CA ALA A 237 -16.60 -6.92 7.14
C ALA A 237 -15.59 -6.72 5.98
N LEU A 238 -15.67 -5.57 5.28
CA LEU A 238 -14.74 -5.20 4.24
C LEU A 238 -13.34 -4.90 4.79
N GLY A 239 -13.26 -4.24 5.97
CA GLY A 239 -11.99 -4.02 6.68
C GLY A 239 -11.34 -5.32 7.14
N GLN A 240 -12.12 -6.30 7.60
CA GLN A 240 -11.63 -7.63 7.93
C GLN A 240 -11.09 -8.37 6.70
N GLN A 241 -11.81 -8.30 5.57
CA GLN A 241 -11.31 -8.85 4.30
C GLN A 241 -9.99 -8.21 3.89
N PHE A 242 -9.85 -6.89 4.03
CA PHE A 242 -8.58 -6.22 3.76
C PHE A 242 -7.43 -6.76 4.62
N VAL A 243 -7.65 -6.94 5.93
CA VAL A 243 -6.62 -7.53 6.80
C VAL A 243 -6.22 -8.92 6.32
N HIS A 244 -7.18 -9.77 5.97
CA HIS A 244 -6.89 -11.11 5.44
C HIS A 244 -6.13 -11.08 4.11
N TYR A 245 -6.47 -10.14 3.23
CA TYR A 245 -5.82 -10.04 1.91
C TYR A 245 -4.43 -9.42 1.97
N ALA A 246 -4.23 -8.42 2.82
CA ALA A 246 -3.02 -7.60 2.83
C ALA A 246 -2.07 -7.93 3.98
N MET A 247 -2.61 -8.09 5.19
CA MET A 247 -1.83 -8.04 6.43
C MET A 247 -1.54 -9.42 7.03
N THR A 248 -2.23 -10.48 6.58
CA THR A 248 -1.98 -11.84 7.05
C THR A 248 -0.93 -12.51 6.17
N GLU A 249 0.11 -13.08 6.77
CA GLU A 249 1.07 -13.89 6.04
C GLU A 249 0.35 -15.12 5.45
N LEU A 250 0.49 -15.28 4.13
CA LEU A 250 0.04 -16.48 3.46
C LEU A 250 0.93 -17.65 3.91
N THR A 251 0.33 -18.64 4.54
CA THR A 251 1.00 -19.92 4.78
C THR A 251 1.48 -20.47 3.44
N THR A 252 2.80 -20.59 3.31
CA THR A 252 3.48 -21.22 2.19
C THR A 252 2.78 -22.54 1.84
N LYS A 253 2.47 -22.72 0.53
CA LYS A 253 2.01 -23.94 -0.12
C LYS A 253 1.43 -25.02 0.82
N ILE A 254 0.12 -25.20 0.81
CA ILE A 254 -0.49 -26.42 1.33
C ILE A 254 0.00 -27.54 0.42
N THR A 255 1.02 -28.26 0.85
CA THR A 255 1.43 -29.54 0.23
C THR A 255 0.33 -30.52 0.54
N TYR A 256 -0.53 -30.81 -0.44
CA TYR A 256 -1.39 -31.98 -0.35
C TYR A 256 -0.51 -33.22 -0.24
N PRO A 257 -0.70 -34.07 0.77
CA PRO A 257 -0.01 -35.34 0.79
C PRO A 257 -0.40 -36.10 -0.50
N SER A 258 0.61 -36.48 -1.27
CA SER A 258 0.41 -37.40 -2.42
C SER A 258 -0.40 -38.61 -1.95
N ALA A 259 -1.45 -38.93 -2.67
CA ALA A 259 -2.23 -40.15 -2.43
C ALA A 259 -1.28 -41.34 -2.29
N PRO A 260 -1.55 -42.28 -1.35
CA PRO A 260 -0.74 -43.46 -1.22
C PRO A 260 -0.82 -44.27 -2.53
N PRO A 261 0.27 -44.94 -2.95
CA PRO A 261 0.25 -45.75 -4.16
C PRO A 261 -0.81 -46.85 -4.03
N GLU A 262 -1.69 -46.92 -5.01
CA GLU A 262 -2.65 -48.00 -5.12
C GLU A 262 -1.90 -49.36 -5.13
N SER A 263 -2.20 -50.19 -4.15
CA SER A 263 -1.68 -51.55 -3.98
C SER A 263 -2.42 -52.57 -4.87
#